data_a73f0c7fbf56c7c50704c3ddd2f2a35d
#
_entry.id   a73f0c7fbf56c7c50704c3ddd2f2a35d
#
_cell.length_a   1.000
_cell.length_b   1.000
_cell.length_c   1.000
_cell.angle_alpha   90.00
_cell.angle_beta   90.00
_cell.angle_gamma   90.00
#
_symmetry.space_group_name_H-M   'P 1'
#
loop_
_entity.id
_entity.type
_entity.pdbx_description
1 polymer ?
#
loop_
_entity_poly.entity_id
_entity_poly.type
_entity_poly.pdbx_seq_one_letter_code
_entity_poly.pdbx_strand_id
1 'polypeptide(L)'
;MENPIFDGNDVAGAVLTVGGANIPVLGFGTYGMSGPGLQRVLIAALQQGFRHIDTAQMYQNEFDVGDAIRSSAIPRNQVFVTTKIWVANYGRPRFMASVDESLKTLRTDHIDLLLVHWPRGGAPLEEQIDGLNRAVESGKARHIGVSNYNADMVRKAATVSKYPIVTNQVEYHPFLDQEAVLRQVASDGSSLMAYCGMAVGRVFETRLLKDIATRNQRSVANRPALVDPAAARAGAVSNREYRTHLEQHSDLRLRADRRRNGRNLRTENIR
;
A
#
# COMPACT_ATOMS: atom_id res chain seq x y z
N MET A 1 -8.93 -13.82 23.27
CA MET A 1 -7.90 -13.98 22.24
C MET A 1 -6.97 -12.79 22.39
N GLU A 2 -5.76 -13.07 22.89
CA GLU A 2 -4.74 -12.06 23.13
C GLU A 2 -4.27 -11.48 21.82
N ASN A 3 -4.23 -10.15 21.71
CA ASN A 3 -3.63 -9.44 20.56
C ASN A 3 -2.15 -9.77 20.52
N PRO A 4 -1.60 -10.22 19.39
CA PRO A 4 -0.16 -10.32 19.23
C PRO A 4 0.40 -8.89 19.29
N ILE A 5 1.08 -8.57 20.37
CA ILE A 5 1.94 -7.39 20.46
C ILE A 5 3.10 -7.70 19.49
N PHE A 6 3.11 -7.08 18.31
CA PHE A 6 4.25 -7.16 17.41
C PHE A 6 5.44 -6.49 18.11
N ASP A 7 6.23 -7.29 18.75
CA ASP A 7 7.58 -6.92 19.13
C ASP A 7 8.35 -6.68 17.83
N GLY A 8 8.93 -5.49 17.69
CA GLY A 8 9.47 -4.99 16.42
C GLY A 8 10.63 -5.79 15.81
N ASN A 9 10.92 -6.98 16.30
CA ASN A 9 11.95 -7.87 15.80
C ASN A 9 11.43 -8.95 14.83
N ASP A 10 10.10 -9.13 14.70
CA ASP A 10 9.51 -10.23 13.91
C ASP A 10 8.53 -9.77 12.82
N VAL A 11 8.62 -8.52 12.38
CA VAL A 11 7.72 -7.97 11.36
C VAL A 11 7.98 -8.58 9.97
N ALA A 12 9.19 -9.08 9.71
CA ALA A 12 9.55 -9.62 8.39
C ALA A 12 8.76 -10.89 8.01
N GLY A 13 8.29 -11.67 8.99
CA GLY A 13 7.48 -12.86 8.78
C GLY A 13 5.97 -12.66 8.99
N ALA A 14 5.53 -11.47 9.42
CA ALA A 14 4.13 -11.23 9.71
C ALA A 14 3.28 -11.16 8.44
N VAL A 15 2.11 -11.81 8.47
CA VAL A 15 1.17 -11.89 7.36
C VAL A 15 -0.21 -11.42 7.82
N LEU A 16 -0.84 -10.55 7.02
CA LEU A 16 -2.23 -10.18 7.17
C LEU A 16 -3.10 -11.06 6.28
N THR A 17 -4.05 -11.78 6.88
CA THR A 17 -5.06 -12.54 6.12
C THR A 17 -6.32 -11.69 5.96
N VAL A 18 -6.68 -11.37 4.70
CA VAL A 18 -7.84 -10.54 4.37
C VAL A 18 -8.43 -10.97 3.01
N GLY A 19 -9.74 -11.20 2.95
CA GLY A 19 -10.43 -11.58 1.71
C GLY A 19 -9.85 -12.82 1.02
N GLY A 20 -9.25 -13.74 1.78
CA GLY A 20 -8.53 -14.91 1.27
C GLY A 20 -7.08 -14.66 0.85
N ALA A 21 -6.61 -13.40 0.88
CA ALA A 21 -5.22 -13.06 0.62
C ALA A 21 -4.36 -13.18 1.90
N ASN A 22 -3.16 -13.71 1.75
CA ASN A 22 -2.13 -13.71 2.79
C ASN A 22 -1.04 -12.69 2.40
N ILE A 23 -1.20 -11.45 2.85
CA ILE A 23 -0.36 -10.31 2.46
C ILE A 23 0.76 -10.13 3.48
N PRO A 24 2.06 -10.27 3.11
CA PRO A 24 3.14 -9.94 4.03
C PRO A 24 3.05 -8.46 4.44
N VAL A 25 3.07 -8.21 5.75
CA VAL A 25 2.81 -6.90 6.36
C VAL A 25 3.86 -5.86 5.95
N LEU A 26 5.11 -6.30 5.79
CA LEU A 26 6.20 -5.42 5.37
C LEU A 26 6.43 -5.55 3.86
N GLY A 27 6.10 -4.49 3.11
CA GLY A 27 6.32 -4.39 1.68
C GLY A 27 7.53 -3.53 1.33
N PHE A 28 8.22 -3.91 0.24
CA PHE A 28 9.27 -3.12 -0.39
C PHE A 28 8.70 -2.40 -1.62
N GLY A 29 8.57 -1.07 -1.53
CA GLY A 29 8.11 -0.21 -2.63
C GLY A 29 9.26 0.14 -3.59
N THR A 30 8.99 0.10 -4.88
CA THR A 30 10.00 0.30 -5.94
C THR A 30 9.90 1.66 -6.65
N TYR A 31 8.99 2.54 -6.23
CA TYR A 31 8.82 3.86 -6.86
C TYR A 31 10.12 4.68 -6.83
N GLY A 32 10.44 5.30 -7.96
CA GLY A 32 11.62 6.15 -8.11
C GLY A 32 12.96 5.41 -8.27
N MET A 33 12.92 4.07 -8.38
CA MET A 33 14.11 3.24 -8.62
C MET A 33 13.99 2.49 -9.97
N SER A 34 15.12 2.27 -10.63
CA SER A 34 15.18 1.52 -11.90
C SER A 34 16.57 0.95 -12.16
N GLY A 35 16.67 0.06 -13.14
CA GLY A 35 17.92 -0.52 -13.65
C GLY A 35 18.72 -1.32 -12.62
N PRO A 36 20.02 -1.47 -12.82
CA PRO A 36 20.89 -2.29 -11.95
C PRO A 36 20.91 -1.84 -10.48
N GLY A 37 20.60 -0.56 -10.21
CA GLY A 37 20.47 -0.03 -8.86
C GLY A 37 19.31 -0.65 -8.11
N LEU A 38 18.11 -0.65 -8.71
CA LEU A 38 16.93 -1.31 -8.16
C LEU A 38 17.18 -2.81 -7.98
N GLN A 39 17.72 -3.49 -8.99
CA GLN A 39 17.95 -4.93 -8.94
C GLN A 39 18.83 -5.32 -7.73
N ARG A 40 19.96 -4.64 -7.52
CA ARG A 40 20.84 -4.90 -6.37
C ARG A 40 20.14 -4.72 -5.03
N VAL A 41 19.41 -3.60 -4.87
CA VAL A 41 18.72 -3.28 -3.61
C VAL A 41 17.58 -4.27 -3.35
N LEU A 42 16.83 -4.64 -4.39
CA LEU A 42 15.72 -5.57 -4.27
C LEU A 42 16.19 -7.00 -3.95
N ILE A 43 17.27 -7.48 -4.57
CA ILE A 43 17.88 -8.77 -4.21
C ILE A 43 18.32 -8.75 -2.74
N ALA A 44 18.98 -7.69 -2.29
CA ALA A 44 19.38 -7.56 -0.89
C ALA A 44 18.17 -7.54 0.05
N ALA A 45 17.08 -6.84 -0.30
CA ALA A 45 15.84 -6.82 0.49
C ALA A 45 15.22 -8.24 0.60
N LEU A 46 15.15 -8.99 -0.50
CA LEU A 46 14.66 -10.36 -0.49
C LEU A 46 15.53 -11.28 0.38
N GLN A 47 16.86 -11.13 0.34
CA GLN A 47 17.79 -11.85 1.21
C GLN A 47 17.64 -11.48 2.68
N GLN A 48 17.22 -10.24 2.99
CA GLN A 48 16.90 -9.77 4.36
C GLN A 48 15.50 -10.19 4.84
N GLY A 49 14.76 -10.96 4.06
CA GLY A 49 13.47 -11.51 4.47
C GLY A 49 12.24 -10.75 3.96
N PHE A 50 12.37 -9.68 3.18
CA PHE A 50 11.22 -9.11 2.50
C PHE A 50 10.57 -10.14 1.58
N ARG A 51 9.24 -10.20 1.60
CA ARG A 51 8.46 -11.13 0.76
C ARG A 51 7.33 -10.44 0.01
N HIS A 52 7.07 -9.17 0.23
CA HIS A 52 6.11 -8.36 -0.51
C HIS A 52 6.84 -7.26 -1.28
N ILE A 53 6.69 -7.28 -2.59
CA ILE A 53 7.27 -6.30 -3.52
C ILE A 53 6.15 -5.54 -4.19
N ASP A 54 6.20 -4.21 -4.09
CA ASP A 54 5.21 -3.31 -4.65
C ASP A 54 5.81 -2.50 -5.80
N THR A 55 5.22 -2.65 -6.98
CA THR A 55 5.55 -1.91 -8.18
C THR A 55 4.29 -1.37 -8.88
N ALA A 56 4.40 -0.80 -10.07
CA ALA A 56 3.30 -0.33 -10.91
C ALA A 56 3.75 -0.13 -12.36
N GLN A 57 2.81 -0.23 -13.30
CA GLN A 57 3.07 0.09 -14.72
C GLN A 57 3.70 1.47 -14.90
N MET A 58 3.18 2.47 -14.17
CA MET A 58 3.65 3.86 -14.24
C MET A 58 5.11 4.03 -13.79
N TYR A 59 5.65 3.13 -12.96
CA TYR A 59 7.03 3.22 -12.50
C TYR A 59 8.05 2.83 -13.57
N GLN A 60 7.59 2.15 -14.64
CA GLN A 60 8.41 1.70 -15.78
C GLN A 60 9.61 0.83 -15.35
N ASN A 61 9.46 0.09 -14.25
CA ASN A 61 10.52 -0.72 -13.66
C ASN A 61 10.11 -2.19 -13.40
N GLU A 62 8.94 -2.62 -13.90
CA GLU A 62 8.45 -4.00 -13.74
C GLU A 62 9.46 -5.03 -14.27
N PHE A 63 10.19 -4.71 -15.34
CA PHE A 63 11.27 -5.56 -15.88
C PHE A 63 12.38 -5.77 -14.84
N ASP A 64 12.87 -4.69 -14.24
CA ASP A 64 13.94 -4.75 -13.23
C ASP A 64 13.48 -5.52 -11.99
N VAL A 65 12.20 -5.36 -11.60
CA VAL A 65 11.59 -6.10 -10.49
C VAL A 65 11.54 -7.59 -10.79
N GLY A 66 11.02 -7.98 -11.96
CA GLY A 66 10.95 -9.39 -12.37
C GLY A 66 12.33 -10.02 -12.50
N ASP A 67 13.30 -9.29 -13.03
CA ASP A 67 14.68 -9.76 -13.16
C ASP A 67 15.37 -9.94 -11.79
N ALA A 68 15.15 -9.00 -10.86
CA ALA A 68 15.68 -9.09 -9.52
C ALA A 68 15.08 -10.27 -8.72
N ILE A 69 13.76 -10.49 -8.81
CA ILE A 69 13.10 -11.63 -8.15
C ILE A 69 13.70 -12.93 -8.66
N ARG A 70 13.83 -13.09 -9.97
CA ARG A 70 14.41 -14.29 -10.56
C ARG A 70 15.87 -14.49 -10.16
N SER A 71 16.65 -13.43 -10.09
CA SER A 71 18.09 -13.47 -9.76
C SER A 71 18.33 -13.62 -8.24
N SER A 72 17.33 -13.44 -7.40
CA SER A 72 17.45 -13.55 -5.95
C SER A 72 17.58 -14.99 -5.44
N ALA A 73 17.32 -15.98 -6.29
CA ALA A 73 17.18 -17.40 -5.94
C ALA A 73 16.03 -17.72 -4.96
N ILE A 74 15.17 -16.75 -4.65
CA ILE A 74 13.95 -16.98 -3.86
C ILE A 74 12.86 -17.54 -4.79
N PRO A 75 12.23 -18.67 -4.47
CA PRO A 75 11.14 -19.22 -5.29
C PRO A 75 10.01 -18.20 -5.48
N ARG A 76 9.49 -18.08 -6.73
CA ARG A 76 8.43 -17.11 -7.08
C ARG A 76 7.20 -17.19 -6.16
N ASN A 77 6.81 -18.39 -5.76
CA ASN A 77 5.69 -18.64 -4.87
C ASN A 77 5.91 -18.19 -3.42
N GLN A 78 7.11 -17.80 -3.06
CA GLN A 78 7.45 -17.20 -1.76
C GLN A 78 7.48 -15.67 -1.81
N VAL A 79 7.27 -15.06 -2.99
CA VAL A 79 7.27 -13.61 -3.15
C VAL A 79 5.87 -13.16 -3.54
N PHE A 80 5.30 -12.26 -2.75
CA PHE A 80 4.02 -11.61 -3.00
C PHE A 80 4.28 -10.35 -3.83
N VAL A 81 3.83 -10.32 -5.07
CA VAL A 81 4.04 -9.21 -6.00
C VAL A 81 2.77 -8.41 -6.18
N THR A 82 2.82 -7.12 -5.87
CA THR A 82 1.77 -6.15 -6.18
C THR A 82 2.20 -5.30 -7.38
N THR A 83 1.34 -5.19 -8.37
CA THR A 83 1.45 -4.16 -9.42
C THR A 83 0.12 -3.45 -9.64
N LYS A 84 0.14 -2.34 -10.40
CA LYS A 84 -1.01 -1.45 -10.55
C LYS A 84 -1.22 -1.08 -12.00
N ILE A 85 -2.47 -1.20 -12.46
CA ILE A 85 -2.87 -0.75 -13.79
C ILE A 85 -2.85 0.78 -13.83
N TRP A 86 -2.19 1.34 -14.83
CA TRP A 86 -2.16 2.79 -15.00
C TRP A 86 -3.46 3.31 -15.61
N VAL A 87 -3.83 4.52 -15.26
CA VAL A 87 -5.11 5.16 -15.62
C VAL A 87 -5.39 5.17 -17.14
N ALA A 88 -4.37 5.23 -17.98
CA ALA A 88 -4.52 5.20 -19.43
C ALA A 88 -4.97 3.83 -19.98
N ASN A 89 -4.89 2.79 -19.15
CA ASN A 89 -5.17 1.40 -19.52
C ASN A 89 -6.51 0.86 -18.98
N TYR A 90 -7.33 1.68 -18.30
CA TYR A 90 -8.58 1.21 -17.68
C TYR A 90 -9.67 0.81 -18.67
N GLY A 91 -9.72 1.43 -19.84
CA GLY A 91 -10.76 1.14 -20.84
C GLY A 91 -10.62 -0.21 -21.51
N ARG A 92 -11.76 -0.85 -21.84
CA ARG A 92 -11.79 -2.00 -22.71
C ARG A 92 -11.29 -1.61 -24.13
N PRO A 93 -10.45 -2.37 -24.80
CA PRO A 93 -9.85 -3.66 -24.46
C PRO A 93 -8.49 -3.56 -23.74
N ARG A 94 -8.01 -2.33 -23.45
CA ARG A 94 -6.64 -2.07 -22.98
C ARG A 94 -6.32 -2.71 -21.64
N PHE A 95 -7.32 -2.83 -20.74
CA PHE A 95 -7.09 -3.34 -19.39
C PHE A 95 -6.40 -4.69 -19.40
N MET A 96 -7.00 -5.69 -20.03
CA MET A 96 -6.44 -7.04 -20.07
C MET A 96 -5.13 -7.13 -20.85
N ALA A 97 -5.01 -6.38 -21.94
CA ALA A 97 -3.75 -6.29 -22.70
C ALA A 97 -2.61 -5.73 -21.83
N SER A 98 -2.91 -4.75 -20.97
CA SER A 98 -1.92 -4.18 -20.05
C SER A 98 -1.57 -5.13 -18.90
N VAL A 99 -2.51 -5.98 -18.47
CA VAL A 99 -2.21 -7.08 -17.52
C VAL A 99 -1.25 -8.08 -18.14
N ASP A 100 -1.47 -8.46 -19.40
CA ASP A 100 -0.59 -9.37 -20.13
C ASP A 100 0.81 -8.78 -20.30
N GLU A 101 0.91 -7.49 -20.58
CA GLU A 101 2.20 -6.82 -20.68
C GLU A 101 2.93 -6.76 -19.32
N SER A 102 2.23 -6.49 -18.23
CA SER A 102 2.81 -6.56 -16.88
C SER A 102 3.33 -7.94 -16.53
N LEU A 103 2.57 -9.01 -16.83
CA LEU A 103 3.01 -10.40 -16.61
C LEU A 103 4.27 -10.72 -17.42
N LYS A 104 4.29 -10.35 -18.69
CA LYS A 104 5.43 -10.53 -19.56
C LYS A 104 6.66 -9.76 -19.07
N THR A 105 6.47 -8.50 -18.65
CA THR A 105 7.54 -7.62 -18.17
C THR A 105 8.09 -8.09 -16.84
N LEU A 106 7.23 -8.49 -15.91
CA LEU A 106 7.59 -9.10 -14.62
C LEU A 106 8.14 -10.54 -14.78
N ARG A 107 7.98 -11.15 -15.96
CA ARG A 107 8.39 -12.54 -16.25
C ARG A 107 7.79 -13.54 -15.27
N THR A 108 6.50 -13.43 -15.06
CA THR A 108 5.72 -14.29 -14.15
C THR A 108 4.40 -14.70 -14.80
N ASP A 109 3.84 -15.81 -14.37
CA ASP A 109 2.56 -16.33 -14.84
C ASP A 109 1.36 -15.74 -14.08
N HIS A 110 1.59 -15.10 -12.92
CA HIS A 110 0.54 -14.50 -12.10
C HIS A 110 1.05 -13.27 -11.34
N ILE A 111 0.10 -12.41 -10.98
CA ILE A 111 0.25 -11.28 -10.05
C ILE A 111 -0.45 -11.68 -8.76
N ASP A 112 0.20 -11.51 -7.60
CA ASP A 112 -0.43 -11.85 -6.31
C ASP A 112 -1.52 -10.84 -5.95
N LEU A 113 -1.25 -9.54 -6.20
CA LEU A 113 -2.22 -8.46 -5.97
C LEU A 113 -2.20 -7.44 -7.11
N LEU A 114 -3.31 -7.31 -7.81
CA LEU A 114 -3.49 -6.33 -8.86
C LEU A 114 -4.36 -5.17 -8.40
N LEU A 115 -3.86 -3.95 -8.54
CA LEU A 115 -4.59 -2.73 -8.16
C LEU A 115 -4.93 -1.88 -9.39
N VAL A 116 -6.01 -1.12 -9.30
CA VAL A 116 -6.17 0.12 -10.09
C VAL A 116 -5.44 1.24 -9.36
N HIS A 117 -4.62 2.03 -10.09
CA HIS A 117 -3.63 2.92 -9.46
C HIS A 117 -4.24 4.20 -8.88
N TRP A 118 -5.22 4.79 -9.60
CA TRP A 118 -5.93 6.01 -9.21
C TRP A 118 -7.40 5.96 -9.62
N PRO A 119 -8.33 6.57 -8.86
CA PRO A 119 -9.75 6.61 -9.21
C PRO A 119 -10.06 7.65 -10.30
N ARG A 120 -9.27 7.71 -11.36
CA ARG A 120 -9.39 8.64 -12.49
C ARG A 120 -9.00 7.94 -13.79
N GLY A 121 -9.05 8.59 -14.93
CA GLY A 121 -8.58 8.02 -16.20
C GLY A 121 -9.68 7.79 -17.25
N GLY A 122 -10.86 8.44 -17.08
CA GLY A 122 -11.93 8.43 -18.08
C GLY A 122 -12.82 7.20 -18.11
N ALA A 123 -12.39 6.04 -17.57
CA ALA A 123 -13.24 4.86 -17.44
C ALA A 123 -14.08 4.94 -16.15
N PRO A 124 -15.39 4.61 -16.19
CA PRO A 124 -16.23 4.51 -15.00
C PRO A 124 -15.66 3.51 -13.97
N LEU A 125 -15.98 3.71 -12.69
CA LEU A 125 -15.51 2.83 -11.62
C LEU A 125 -15.91 1.37 -11.90
N GLU A 126 -17.12 1.15 -12.38
CA GLU A 126 -17.65 -0.18 -12.70
C GLU A 126 -16.79 -0.89 -13.76
N GLU A 127 -16.32 -0.16 -14.76
CA GLU A 127 -15.44 -0.71 -15.80
C GLU A 127 -14.03 -1.02 -15.27
N GLN A 128 -13.51 -0.18 -14.37
CA GLN A 128 -12.24 -0.43 -13.69
C GLN A 128 -12.30 -1.72 -12.86
N ILE A 129 -13.38 -1.90 -12.09
CA ILE A 129 -13.59 -3.10 -11.27
C ILE A 129 -13.89 -4.34 -12.12
N ASP A 130 -14.64 -4.21 -13.22
CA ASP A 130 -14.83 -5.31 -14.18
C ASP A 130 -13.48 -5.80 -14.75
N GLY A 131 -12.58 -4.88 -15.06
CA GLY A 131 -11.23 -5.23 -15.51
C GLY A 131 -10.46 -6.06 -14.47
N LEU A 132 -10.51 -5.67 -13.19
CA LEU A 132 -9.93 -6.43 -12.09
C LEU A 132 -10.58 -7.82 -11.94
N ASN A 133 -11.90 -7.91 -11.97
CA ASN A 133 -12.63 -9.17 -11.90
C ASN A 133 -12.19 -10.15 -13.01
N ARG A 134 -12.07 -9.64 -14.24
CA ARG A 134 -11.60 -10.44 -15.39
C ARG A 134 -10.17 -10.92 -15.23
N ALA A 135 -9.30 -10.14 -14.58
CA ALA A 135 -7.95 -10.57 -14.29
C ALA A 135 -7.91 -11.75 -13.31
N VAL A 136 -8.83 -11.80 -12.33
CA VAL A 136 -8.99 -12.96 -11.43
C VAL A 136 -9.61 -14.14 -12.20
N GLU A 137 -10.68 -13.92 -12.94
CA GLU A 137 -11.39 -14.97 -13.73
C GLU A 137 -10.45 -15.67 -14.71
N SER A 138 -9.49 -14.95 -15.28
CA SER A 138 -8.48 -15.50 -16.19
C SER A 138 -7.26 -16.10 -15.50
N GLY A 139 -7.20 -16.11 -14.16
CA GLY A 139 -6.08 -16.62 -13.37
C GLY A 139 -4.81 -15.75 -13.41
N LYS A 140 -4.90 -14.55 -14.00
CA LYS A 140 -3.75 -13.64 -14.13
C LYS A 140 -3.44 -12.86 -12.85
N ALA A 141 -4.46 -12.64 -12.02
CA ALA A 141 -4.32 -12.06 -10.68
C ALA A 141 -4.95 -12.99 -9.65
N ARG A 142 -4.29 -13.17 -8.50
CA ARG A 142 -4.83 -13.95 -7.38
C ARG A 142 -5.81 -13.14 -6.56
N HIS A 143 -5.44 -11.88 -6.28
CA HIS A 143 -6.23 -10.95 -5.48
C HIS A 143 -6.28 -9.60 -6.17
N ILE A 144 -7.31 -8.83 -5.84
CA ILE A 144 -7.54 -7.50 -6.40
C ILE A 144 -7.78 -6.46 -5.31
N GLY A 145 -7.45 -5.22 -5.63
CA GLY A 145 -7.66 -4.08 -4.74
C GLY A 145 -7.70 -2.77 -5.52
N VAL A 146 -7.79 -1.70 -4.78
CA VAL A 146 -7.81 -0.34 -5.32
C VAL A 146 -6.70 0.51 -4.71
N SER A 147 -6.43 1.67 -5.29
CA SER A 147 -5.46 2.60 -4.73
C SER A 147 -5.96 4.04 -4.87
N ASN A 148 -5.74 4.84 -3.81
CA ASN A 148 -6.14 6.24 -3.72
C ASN A 148 -7.66 6.49 -3.76
N TYR A 149 -8.47 5.48 -3.40
CA TYR A 149 -9.91 5.63 -3.30
C TYR A 149 -10.30 6.28 -1.96
N ASN A 150 -11.27 7.19 -2.00
CA ASN A 150 -11.92 7.68 -0.77
C ASN A 150 -12.92 6.64 -0.23
N ALA A 151 -13.47 6.88 0.97
CA ALA A 151 -14.38 5.94 1.63
C ALA A 151 -15.59 5.55 0.77
N ASP A 152 -16.24 6.52 0.09
CA ASP A 152 -17.41 6.24 -0.75
C ASP A 152 -17.05 5.40 -1.99
N MET A 153 -15.89 5.66 -2.58
CA MET A 153 -15.40 4.89 -3.73
C MET A 153 -15.01 3.46 -3.32
N VAL A 154 -14.40 3.27 -2.15
CA VAL A 154 -14.08 1.92 -1.63
C VAL A 154 -15.36 1.12 -1.44
N ARG A 155 -16.37 1.70 -0.76
CA ARG A 155 -17.68 1.07 -0.58
C ARG A 155 -18.33 0.70 -1.92
N LYS A 156 -18.32 1.63 -2.89
CA LYS A 156 -18.87 1.39 -4.22
C LYS A 156 -18.10 0.28 -4.94
N ALA A 157 -16.77 0.28 -4.89
CA ALA A 157 -15.94 -0.75 -5.50
C ALA A 157 -16.26 -2.14 -4.90
N ALA A 158 -16.36 -2.24 -3.57
CA ALA A 158 -16.74 -3.49 -2.90
C ALA A 158 -18.13 -3.97 -3.31
N THR A 159 -19.09 -3.06 -3.52
CA THR A 159 -20.47 -3.41 -3.93
C THR A 159 -20.54 -3.96 -5.35
N VAL A 160 -19.73 -3.43 -6.29
CA VAL A 160 -19.80 -3.83 -7.71
C VAL A 160 -18.81 -4.94 -8.06
N SER A 161 -17.88 -5.25 -7.16
CA SER A 161 -16.88 -6.31 -7.39
C SER A 161 -17.48 -7.70 -7.18
N LYS A 162 -17.11 -8.65 -8.05
CA LYS A 162 -17.44 -10.07 -7.88
C LYS A 162 -16.52 -10.78 -6.89
N TYR A 163 -15.31 -10.26 -6.72
CA TYR A 163 -14.28 -10.80 -5.84
C TYR A 163 -13.96 -9.80 -4.73
N PRO A 164 -13.47 -10.25 -3.57
CA PRO A 164 -13.09 -9.34 -2.50
C PRO A 164 -12.09 -8.27 -2.96
N ILE A 165 -12.37 -7.00 -2.67
CA ILE A 165 -11.39 -5.92 -2.74
C ILE A 165 -10.56 -6.01 -1.46
N VAL A 166 -9.40 -6.67 -1.53
CA VAL A 166 -8.62 -7.01 -0.33
C VAL A 166 -7.92 -5.81 0.30
N THR A 167 -7.67 -4.76 -0.47
CA THR A 167 -6.98 -3.57 0.06
C THR A 167 -7.34 -2.30 -0.71
N ASN A 168 -7.23 -1.17 0.00
CA ASN A 168 -7.08 0.16 -0.60
C ASN A 168 -5.68 0.70 -0.25
N GLN A 169 -4.80 0.83 -1.25
CA GLN A 169 -3.47 1.37 -1.03
C GLN A 169 -3.51 2.91 -1.10
N VAL A 170 -3.15 3.58 -0.02
CA VAL A 170 -3.21 5.05 0.10
C VAL A 170 -1.97 5.63 0.75
N GLU A 171 -1.72 6.93 0.51
CA GLU A 171 -0.74 7.66 1.30
C GLU A 171 -1.15 7.63 2.79
N TYR A 172 -0.23 7.17 3.64
CA TYR A 172 -0.52 7.05 5.06
C TYR A 172 0.71 7.32 5.92
N HIS A 173 0.66 8.40 6.69
CA HIS A 173 1.73 8.87 7.56
C HIS A 173 1.17 9.81 8.65
N PRO A 174 1.95 10.20 9.69
CA PRO A 174 1.45 10.98 10.83
C PRO A 174 0.81 12.33 10.50
N PHE A 175 1.11 12.90 9.35
CA PHE A 175 0.65 14.23 8.95
C PHE A 175 -0.62 14.20 8.11
N LEU A 176 -1.17 13.01 7.83
CA LEU A 176 -2.36 12.83 6.99
C LEU A 176 -3.44 12.09 7.76
N ASP A 177 -4.65 12.65 7.78
CA ASP A 177 -5.82 12.01 8.38
C ASP A 177 -6.52 11.10 7.36
N GLN A 178 -6.49 9.80 7.59
CA GLN A 178 -7.15 8.78 6.78
C GLN A 178 -8.21 8.01 7.58
N GLU A 179 -8.72 8.59 8.67
CA GLU A 179 -9.65 7.88 9.56
C GLU A 179 -10.94 7.42 8.86
N ALA A 180 -11.47 8.25 7.95
CA ALA A 180 -12.66 7.88 7.18
C ALA A 180 -12.42 6.66 6.27
N VAL A 181 -11.26 6.60 5.61
CA VAL A 181 -10.87 5.46 4.76
C VAL A 181 -10.61 4.22 5.62
N LEU A 182 -9.93 4.37 6.76
CA LEU A 182 -9.68 3.27 7.71
C LEU A 182 -10.98 2.63 8.20
N ARG A 183 -11.95 3.45 8.61
CA ARG A 183 -13.25 2.96 9.04
C ARG A 183 -13.98 2.22 7.93
N GLN A 184 -13.91 2.73 6.70
CA GLN A 184 -14.58 2.10 5.57
C GLN A 184 -13.95 0.75 5.21
N VAL A 185 -12.63 0.66 5.05
CA VAL A 185 -11.97 -0.61 4.75
C VAL A 185 -12.22 -1.66 5.84
N ALA A 186 -12.24 -1.24 7.11
CA ALA A 186 -12.58 -2.12 8.22
C ALA A 186 -14.04 -2.60 8.17
N SER A 187 -14.97 -1.74 7.77
CA SER A 187 -16.39 -2.09 7.60
C SER A 187 -16.61 -3.08 6.47
N ASP A 188 -15.87 -2.95 5.37
CA ASP A 188 -15.98 -3.81 4.19
C ASP A 188 -15.17 -5.12 4.32
N GLY A 189 -14.46 -5.32 5.44
CA GLY A 189 -13.60 -6.49 5.64
C GLY A 189 -12.37 -6.50 4.75
N SER A 190 -11.95 -5.32 4.26
CA SER A 190 -10.72 -5.10 3.49
C SER A 190 -9.61 -4.47 4.36
N SER A 191 -8.42 -4.27 3.79
CA SER A 191 -7.29 -3.67 4.50
C SER A 191 -6.93 -2.29 3.94
N LEU A 192 -6.14 -1.53 4.69
CA LEU A 192 -5.44 -0.36 4.19
C LEU A 192 -3.96 -0.71 4.03
N MET A 193 -3.43 -0.49 2.83
CA MET A 193 -2.00 -0.59 2.56
C MET A 193 -1.40 0.82 2.49
N ALA A 194 -0.34 1.06 3.26
CA ALA A 194 0.28 2.39 3.34
C ALA A 194 1.39 2.56 2.31
N TYR A 195 1.40 3.68 1.58
CA TYR A 195 2.59 4.16 0.88
C TYR A 195 3.05 5.52 1.42
N CYS A 196 4.25 5.96 1.06
CA CYS A 196 4.87 7.21 1.56
C CYS A 196 4.89 7.32 3.10
N GLY A 197 5.04 6.22 3.82
CA GLY A 197 5.00 6.20 5.29
C GLY A 197 6.00 7.14 5.96
N MET A 198 7.10 7.50 5.28
CA MET A 198 8.11 8.47 5.75
C MET A 198 7.77 9.92 5.38
N ALA A 199 6.62 10.19 4.75
CA ALA A 199 6.20 11.52 4.30
C ALA A 199 7.33 12.28 3.57
N VAL A 200 7.99 11.59 2.63
CA VAL A 200 9.15 12.10 1.86
C VAL A 200 10.25 12.66 2.77
N GLY A 201 10.52 11.99 3.89
CA GLY A 201 11.56 12.38 4.85
C GLY A 201 11.11 13.30 5.98
N ARG A 202 9.94 13.95 5.90
CA ARG A 202 9.43 14.89 6.92
C ARG A 202 9.33 14.28 8.33
N VAL A 203 9.12 12.97 8.45
CA VAL A 203 9.10 12.28 9.74
C VAL A 203 10.44 12.40 10.46
N PHE A 204 11.57 12.45 9.73
CA PHE A 204 12.90 12.57 10.31
C PHE A 204 13.24 14.00 10.75
N GLU A 205 12.51 15.00 10.30
CA GLU A 205 12.73 16.41 10.66
C GLU A 205 11.90 16.82 11.89
N THR A 206 10.81 16.09 12.17
CA THR A 206 9.84 16.42 13.21
C THR A 206 10.39 16.11 14.59
N ARG A 207 10.60 17.15 15.41
CA ARG A 207 11.15 17.04 16.78
C ARG A 207 10.33 16.06 17.64
N LEU A 208 9.01 16.20 17.63
CA LEU A 208 8.10 15.32 18.39
C LEU A 208 8.33 13.83 18.05
N LEU A 209 8.51 13.50 16.77
CA LEU A 209 8.74 12.10 16.34
C LEU A 209 10.10 11.59 16.81
N LYS A 210 11.12 12.44 16.81
CA LYS A 210 12.45 12.13 17.34
C LYS A 210 12.39 11.90 18.85
N ASP A 211 11.68 12.74 19.59
CA ASP A 211 11.52 12.63 21.03
C ASP A 211 10.79 11.33 21.41
N ILE A 212 9.72 10.96 20.68
CA ILE A 212 9.00 9.69 20.86
C ILE A 212 9.89 8.50 20.55
N ALA A 213 10.61 8.53 19.43
CA ALA A 213 11.53 7.47 19.03
C ALA A 213 12.62 7.24 20.09
N THR A 214 13.21 8.32 20.60
CA THR A 214 14.23 8.28 21.67
C THR A 214 13.68 7.66 22.95
N ARG A 215 12.50 8.08 23.41
CA ARG A 215 11.87 7.53 24.64
C ARG A 215 11.58 6.03 24.53
N ASN A 216 11.24 5.57 23.33
CA ASN A 216 10.94 4.17 23.07
C ASN A 216 12.17 3.36 22.60
N GLN A 217 13.37 3.96 22.60
CA GLN A 217 14.61 3.32 22.12
C GLN A 217 14.47 2.73 20.71
N ARG A 218 13.74 3.42 19.83
CA ARG A 218 13.45 3.00 18.46
C ARG A 218 13.90 4.08 17.46
N SER A 219 14.06 3.68 16.20
CA SER A 219 14.25 4.63 15.10
C SER A 219 12.92 5.26 14.70
N VAL A 220 12.92 6.51 14.25
CA VAL A 220 11.75 7.15 13.61
C VAL A 220 11.27 6.36 12.40
N ALA A 221 12.14 5.61 11.74
CA ALA A 221 11.81 4.77 10.60
C ALA A 221 11.07 3.46 10.95
N ASN A 222 11.03 3.05 12.21
CA ASN A 222 10.37 1.82 12.64
C ASN A 222 8.84 1.97 12.59
N ARG A 223 8.26 1.79 11.40
CA ARG A 223 6.81 1.86 11.20
C ARG A 223 6.34 0.72 10.29
N PRO A 224 5.24 0.03 10.63
CA PRO A 224 4.64 -0.96 9.75
C PRO A 224 4.06 -0.30 8.49
N ALA A 225 4.27 -0.94 7.34
CA ALA A 225 3.77 -0.48 6.04
C ALA A 225 2.29 -0.80 5.81
N LEU A 226 1.71 -1.70 6.62
CA LEU A 226 0.32 -2.13 6.55
C LEU A 226 -0.41 -1.84 7.86
N VAL A 227 -1.69 -1.50 7.76
CA VAL A 227 -2.59 -1.35 8.89
C VAL A 227 -3.65 -2.44 8.80
N ASP A 228 -3.62 -3.38 9.74
CA ASP A 228 -4.63 -4.43 9.87
C ASP A 228 -5.99 -3.82 10.21
N PRO A 229 -7.10 -4.21 9.52
CA PRO A 229 -8.45 -3.81 9.89
C PRO A 229 -8.85 -4.23 11.32
N ALA A 230 -8.36 -5.38 11.81
CA ALA A 230 -8.55 -5.79 13.20
C ALA A 230 -7.78 -4.89 14.16
N ALA A 231 -6.56 -4.46 13.79
CA ALA A 231 -5.80 -3.45 14.51
C ALA A 231 -6.45 -2.06 14.39
N ALA A 232 -7.13 -1.74 13.29
CA ALA A 232 -7.95 -0.53 13.17
C ALA A 232 -9.19 -0.58 14.10
N ARG A 233 -9.80 -1.76 14.28
CA ARG A 233 -10.85 -2.01 15.29
C ARG A 233 -10.31 -1.96 16.72
N ALA A 234 -9.10 -2.45 16.94
CA ALA A 234 -8.38 -2.36 18.21
C ALA A 234 -7.75 -0.96 18.43
N GLY A 235 -7.91 -0.07 17.45
CA GLY A 235 -7.21 1.19 17.38
C GLY A 235 -5.75 0.96 17.04
N ALA A 236 -5.44 0.83 15.74
CA ALA A 236 -4.11 0.61 15.14
C ALA A 236 -2.97 0.90 16.11
N VAL A 237 -2.32 -0.15 16.61
CA VAL A 237 -1.34 -0.07 17.70
C VAL A 237 -0.28 1.01 17.45
N SER A 238 0.11 1.24 16.19
CA SER A 238 1.03 2.31 15.84
C SER A 238 0.41 3.71 15.83
N ASN A 239 -0.89 3.86 15.52
CA ASN A 239 -1.55 5.16 15.44
C ASN A 239 -2.27 5.54 16.73
N ARG A 240 -2.74 4.58 17.51
CA ARG A 240 -3.43 4.86 18.79
C ARG A 240 -2.44 5.23 19.89
N GLU A 241 -1.34 4.51 20.03
CA GLU A 241 -0.23 4.96 20.90
C GLU A 241 0.31 6.30 20.42
N TYR A 242 0.36 6.53 19.13
CA TYR A 242 0.77 7.78 18.53
C TYR A 242 -0.24 8.90 18.78
N ARG A 243 -1.56 8.66 18.60
CA ARG A 243 -2.62 9.61 18.94
C ARG A 243 -2.70 9.85 20.45
N THR A 244 -2.63 8.81 21.26
CA THR A 244 -2.67 8.95 22.72
C THR A 244 -1.45 9.74 23.23
N HIS A 245 -0.26 9.51 22.64
CA HIS A 245 0.92 10.33 22.93
C HIS A 245 0.83 11.75 22.36
N LEU A 246 0.26 11.93 21.18
CA LEU A 246 -0.01 13.25 20.60
C LEU A 246 -1.10 14.00 21.39
N GLU A 247 -2.15 13.33 21.82
CA GLU A 247 -3.24 13.90 22.62
C GLU A 247 -2.80 14.20 24.06
N GLN A 248 -1.97 13.38 24.66
CA GLN A 248 -1.39 13.59 25.99
C GLN A 248 -0.31 14.68 26.03
N HIS A 249 0.33 14.96 24.88
CA HIS A 249 1.42 15.93 24.77
C HIS A 249 1.18 17.01 23.72
N SER A 250 -0.04 17.10 23.14
CA SER A 250 -0.38 18.14 22.18
C SER A 250 -0.59 19.46 22.89
N ASP A 251 0.45 20.25 22.87
CA ASP A 251 0.30 21.70 22.84
C ASP A 251 -0.58 22.08 21.66
N LEU A 252 -1.59 22.90 21.86
CA LEU A 252 -2.64 23.34 20.93
C LEU A 252 -2.15 23.86 19.54
N ARG A 253 -0.86 23.93 19.31
CA ARG A 253 -0.23 24.40 18.08
C ARG A 253 -0.38 23.45 16.86
N LEU A 254 -0.50 22.15 17.08
CA LEU A 254 -0.69 21.18 15.99
C LEU A 254 -2.10 21.25 15.37
N ARG A 255 -3.10 21.76 16.11
CA ARG A 255 -4.45 22.01 15.55
C ARG A 255 -4.49 23.22 14.60
N ALA A 256 -3.60 24.22 14.81
CA ALA A 256 -3.55 25.41 13.96
C ALA A 256 -2.90 25.11 12.59
N ASP A 257 -1.89 24.24 12.55
CA ASP A 257 -1.23 23.83 11.29
C ASP A 257 -2.10 22.93 10.41
N ARG A 258 -2.99 22.11 10.99
CA ARG A 258 -3.98 21.33 10.23
C ARG A 258 -4.93 22.23 9.42
N ARG A 259 -5.30 23.39 9.95
CA ARG A 259 -6.17 24.35 9.25
C ARG A 259 -5.45 25.12 8.13
N ARG A 260 -4.14 25.32 8.25
CA ARG A 260 -3.31 25.97 7.21
C ARG A 260 -3.00 25.02 6.05
N ASN A 261 -2.60 23.78 6.34
CA ASN A 261 -2.29 22.79 5.29
C ASN A 261 -3.52 22.31 4.52
N GLY A 262 -4.71 22.25 5.14
CA GLY A 262 -5.96 21.92 4.44
C GLY A 262 -6.44 22.98 3.45
N ARG A 263 -5.92 24.23 3.53
CA ARG A 263 -6.26 25.30 2.58
C ARG A 263 -5.28 25.42 1.41
N ASN A 264 -4.03 24.99 1.57
CA ASN A 264 -3.01 25.14 0.52
C ASN A 264 -2.93 23.97 -0.49
N LEU A 265 -3.63 22.86 -0.25
CA LEU A 265 -3.66 21.74 -1.20
C LEU A 265 -4.79 21.84 -2.25
N ARG A 266 -5.55 22.96 -2.27
CA ARG A 266 -6.64 23.16 -3.23
C ARG A 266 -6.28 23.86 -4.53
N THR A 267 -5.05 24.33 -4.70
CA THR A 267 -4.71 25.17 -5.87
C THR A 267 -3.30 24.92 -6.42
N GLU A 268 -2.94 23.70 -6.73
CA GLU A 268 -1.91 23.52 -7.75
C GLU A 268 -2.42 22.49 -8.77
N ASN A 269 -3.01 23.03 -9.83
CA ASN A 269 -3.24 22.35 -11.10
C ASN A 269 -1.90 21.89 -11.65
N ILE A 270 -1.68 20.59 -11.69
CA ILE A 270 -0.67 20.01 -12.57
C ILE A 270 -1.31 19.89 -13.96
N ARG A 271 -0.92 20.80 -14.83
CA ARG A 271 -1.12 20.68 -16.28
C ARG A 271 -0.32 19.52 -16.86
#